data_f17cc86afbeea62a3bc8dedef4c60dab
#
_entry.id   f17cc86afbeea62a3bc8dedef4c60dab
#
_cell.length_a   1.000
_cell.length_b   1.000
_cell.length_c   1.000
_cell.angle_alpha   90.00
_cell.angle_beta   90.00
_cell.angle_gamma   90.00
#
_symmetry.space_group_name_H-M   'P 1'
#
loop_
_entity.id
_entity.type
_entity.pdbx_description
1 polymer ?
#
loop_
_entity_poly.entity_id
_entity_poly.type
_entity_poly.pdbx_seq_one_letter_code
_entity_poly.pdbx_strand_id
1 'polypeptide(L)'
;ASSSITYDTALSLYPLDLFAAQALTLSIQRYGQNERTLFSFLEATGQGSLLTFKESIDTTYSLADVYDYDIYNFYSYLSEVNSDSAAWTSIRVGLERVESLFEGRIAVEAIKLIKTIGMLNLFGKAGVQLNKEDLSAYAKFALGISAPEYIIELLTQHKIIRYATYKSQYILFEGTDVNIEGELLKAAGIVPRSRDVVEKLVACFNLPTEFANASYFRKGTPRYFKYEISDQPIISQPQGEIDGYINLIFNESLTLENLKQHSAGVKEAILYAYFKKANQIIDHVWQLDKLAYVQKDVDSKDNVAQKEIKALIAHEQNLLNASVLNTLFNFNEDVEWVYRGEVIDISSKAMFNKWLSTISNDVYSDTPIFINEMVNKHKPSSAMSIARVNFLTHLLENGANANLGFEDGKFPPEKTIYLTLLHNTGIHRRIGREYILDAPIDESFLPLWNACENFLESSKEKPRKLGELIKILRSRPFKLKQGVIDLWLPAFLIIKKNDYSLYNDTGIYIPTITREVLDIMQKSPV
;
A
#
# COMPACT_ATOMS: atom_id res chain seq x y z
N ALA A 1 -11.91 -13.05 13.70
CA ALA A 1 -11.81 -14.22 14.59
C ALA A 1 -12.84 -15.24 14.11
N SER A 2 -12.43 -16.26 13.34
CA SER A 2 -13.27 -17.42 13.05
C SER A 2 -13.33 -18.24 14.32
N SER A 3 -14.43 -18.10 15.08
CA SER A 3 -14.79 -19.10 16.09
C SER A 3 -15.03 -20.40 15.32
N SER A 4 -14.20 -21.41 15.57
CA SER A 4 -14.40 -22.75 15.04
C SER A 4 -15.71 -23.26 15.61
N ILE A 5 -16.75 -23.36 14.76
CA ILE A 5 -18.02 -23.97 15.13
C ILE A 5 -17.75 -25.45 15.34
N THR A 6 -18.00 -25.92 16.57
CA THR A 6 -17.78 -27.33 16.92
C THR A 6 -18.98 -28.18 16.53
N TYR A 7 -18.78 -29.47 16.38
CA TYR A 7 -19.87 -30.46 16.15
C TYR A 7 -20.97 -30.37 17.22
N ASP A 8 -20.57 -30.18 18.49
CA ASP A 8 -21.49 -30.05 19.62
C ASP A 8 -22.39 -28.78 19.48
N THR A 9 -21.85 -27.70 18.97
CA THR A 9 -22.63 -26.47 18.69
C THR A 9 -23.66 -26.72 17.59
N ALA A 10 -23.28 -27.42 16.51
CA ALA A 10 -24.23 -27.76 15.44
C ALA A 10 -25.35 -28.70 15.94
N LEU A 11 -25.02 -29.69 16.79
CA LEU A 11 -26.01 -30.56 17.39
C LEU A 11 -27.00 -29.86 18.32
N SER A 12 -26.55 -28.82 19.02
CA SER A 12 -27.41 -28.05 19.93
C SER A 12 -28.44 -27.19 19.20
N LEU A 13 -28.26 -26.93 17.91
CA LEU A 13 -29.19 -26.17 17.07
C LEU A 13 -30.30 -27.04 16.46
N TYR A 14 -30.17 -28.38 16.47
CA TYR A 14 -31.14 -29.27 15.84
C TYR A 14 -32.58 -29.00 16.33
N PRO A 15 -33.60 -28.98 15.45
CA PRO A 15 -33.60 -29.33 14.02
C PRO A 15 -33.16 -28.23 13.04
N LEU A 16 -32.74 -27.07 13.51
CA LEU A 16 -32.28 -25.95 12.70
C LEU A 16 -30.86 -26.22 12.22
N ASP A 17 -30.63 -26.18 10.89
CA ASP A 17 -29.27 -26.30 10.39
C ASP A 17 -28.44 -25.02 10.60
N LEU A 18 -27.13 -25.15 10.57
CA LEU A 18 -26.19 -24.07 10.88
C LEU A 18 -26.30 -22.87 9.93
N PHE A 19 -26.47 -23.12 8.64
CA PHE A 19 -26.61 -22.06 7.64
C PHE A 19 -27.97 -21.36 7.77
N ALA A 20 -29.01 -22.13 8.06
CA ALA A 20 -30.33 -21.59 8.35
C ALA A 20 -30.32 -20.74 9.62
N ALA A 21 -29.67 -21.18 10.71
CA ALA A 21 -29.52 -20.40 11.94
C ALA A 21 -28.80 -19.06 11.70
N GLN A 22 -27.73 -19.10 10.90
CA GLN A 22 -26.97 -17.90 10.54
C GLN A 22 -27.79 -16.95 9.66
N ALA A 23 -28.42 -17.46 8.61
CA ALA A 23 -29.26 -16.66 7.70
C ALA A 23 -30.45 -16.05 8.43
N LEU A 24 -31.12 -16.81 9.28
CA LEU A 24 -32.23 -16.35 10.11
C LEU A 24 -31.79 -15.22 11.06
N THR A 25 -30.65 -15.38 11.73
CA THR A 25 -30.11 -14.33 12.62
C THR A 25 -29.87 -13.03 11.85
N LEU A 26 -29.27 -13.11 10.65
CA LEU A 26 -29.01 -11.95 9.80
C LEU A 26 -30.31 -11.34 9.24
N SER A 27 -31.28 -12.16 8.87
CA SER A 27 -32.60 -11.74 8.42
C SER A 27 -33.34 -10.98 9.51
N ILE A 28 -33.43 -11.54 10.74
CA ILE A 28 -34.05 -10.89 11.88
C ILE A 28 -33.39 -9.56 12.24
N GLN A 29 -32.04 -9.51 12.20
CA GLN A 29 -31.29 -8.27 12.41
C GLN A 29 -31.59 -7.20 11.35
N ARG A 30 -31.78 -7.61 10.10
CA ARG A 30 -31.98 -6.70 8.97
C ARG A 30 -33.41 -6.26 8.78
N TYR A 31 -34.38 -7.17 8.98
CA TYR A 31 -35.80 -6.95 8.67
C TYR A 31 -36.74 -7.01 9.88
N GLY A 32 -36.28 -7.63 10.97
CA GLY A 32 -37.09 -7.86 12.16
C GLY A 32 -36.89 -6.82 13.26
N GLN A 33 -37.62 -7.04 14.35
CA GLN A 33 -37.52 -6.28 15.60
C GLN A 33 -36.60 -7.01 16.62
N ASN A 34 -35.47 -7.54 16.16
CA ASN A 34 -34.45 -8.25 16.97
C ASN A 34 -35.08 -9.34 17.89
N GLU A 35 -34.92 -9.18 19.20
CA GLU A 35 -35.30 -10.22 20.18
C GLU A 35 -36.78 -10.63 20.08
N ARG A 36 -37.70 -9.70 19.89
CA ARG A 36 -39.13 -10.01 19.79
C ARG A 36 -39.44 -10.91 18.59
N THR A 37 -38.78 -10.68 17.48
CA THR A 37 -38.92 -11.51 16.27
C THR A 37 -38.33 -12.91 16.47
N LEU A 38 -37.18 -13.01 17.16
CA LEU A 38 -36.58 -14.29 17.48
C LEU A 38 -37.49 -15.14 18.41
N PHE A 39 -38.07 -14.54 19.45
CA PHE A 39 -39.03 -15.24 20.29
C PHE A 39 -40.27 -15.70 19.51
N SER A 40 -40.77 -14.87 18.59
CA SER A 40 -41.89 -15.26 17.73
C SER A 40 -41.52 -16.44 16.83
N PHE A 41 -40.30 -16.50 16.32
CA PHE A 41 -39.82 -17.65 15.54
C PHE A 41 -39.75 -18.92 16.37
N LEU A 42 -39.22 -18.84 17.60
CA LEU A 42 -38.97 -20.01 18.46
C LEU A 42 -40.25 -20.54 19.15
N GLU A 43 -41.15 -19.66 19.60
CA GLU A 43 -42.23 -20.00 20.51
C GLU A 43 -43.64 -19.84 19.91
N ALA A 44 -43.81 -19.12 18.79
CA ALA A 44 -45.13 -18.95 18.18
C ALA A 44 -45.50 -20.13 17.27
N THR A 45 -46.80 -20.37 17.15
CA THR A 45 -47.40 -21.33 16.20
C THR A 45 -47.68 -20.71 14.83
N GLY A 46 -46.94 -19.65 14.48
CA GLY A 46 -47.04 -18.97 13.20
C GLY A 46 -46.51 -19.81 12.05
N GLN A 47 -46.97 -19.50 10.83
CA GLN A 47 -46.56 -20.22 9.65
C GLN A 47 -45.04 -20.06 9.42
N GLY A 48 -44.32 -21.17 9.24
CA GLY A 48 -42.89 -21.22 9.05
C GLY A 48 -42.07 -21.08 10.33
N SER A 49 -42.69 -20.94 11.52
CA SER A 49 -41.96 -20.95 12.80
C SER A 49 -41.40 -22.33 13.15
N LEU A 50 -40.44 -22.38 14.05
CA LEU A 50 -39.76 -23.63 14.42
C LEU A 50 -40.75 -24.67 15.02
N LEU A 51 -41.71 -24.24 15.84
CA LEU A 51 -42.71 -25.14 16.42
C LEU A 51 -43.69 -25.75 15.39
N THR A 52 -43.84 -25.12 14.24
CA THR A 52 -44.71 -25.65 13.17
C THR A 52 -43.94 -26.54 12.18
N PHE A 53 -42.62 -26.62 12.32
CA PHE A 53 -41.79 -27.49 11.49
C PHE A 53 -42.01 -28.97 11.83
N LYS A 54 -42.44 -29.72 10.81
CA LYS A 54 -42.62 -31.16 10.96
C LYS A 54 -41.29 -31.86 10.66
N GLU A 55 -40.64 -32.39 11.68
CA GLU A 55 -39.44 -33.20 11.53
C GLU A 55 -39.71 -34.43 10.65
N SER A 56 -38.87 -34.61 9.65
CA SER A 56 -38.75 -35.89 8.96
C SER A 56 -37.34 -36.44 9.25
N ILE A 57 -37.16 -37.75 9.18
CA ILE A 57 -35.91 -38.45 9.53
C ILE A 57 -34.72 -37.93 8.71
N ASP A 58 -34.98 -37.35 7.54
CA ASP A 58 -33.98 -37.00 6.53
C ASP A 58 -33.89 -35.49 6.23
N THR A 59 -34.55 -34.61 7.00
CA THR A 59 -34.55 -33.15 6.73
C THR A 59 -34.38 -32.34 8.02
N THR A 60 -33.66 -31.23 7.90
CA THR A 60 -33.53 -30.21 8.93
C THR A 60 -34.31 -28.96 8.53
N TYR A 61 -34.53 -28.05 9.46
CA TYR A 61 -35.00 -26.69 9.15
C TYR A 61 -33.92 -25.95 8.40
N SER A 62 -34.10 -25.79 7.11
CA SER A 62 -33.08 -25.41 6.13
C SER A 62 -33.17 -23.95 5.69
N LEU A 63 -32.22 -23.50 4.86
CA LEU A 63 -32.27 -22.18 4.22
C LEU A 63 -33.55 -21.97 3.39
N ALA A 64 -34.13 -23.02 2.82
CA ALA A 64 -35.39 -22.91 2.08
C ALA A 64 -36.57 -22.60 3.02
N ASP A 65 -36.52 -23.14 4.24
CA ASP A 65 -37.54 -22.87 5.27
C ASP A 65 -37.41 -21.44 5.84
N VAL A 66 -36.17 -20.96 5.99
CA VAL A 66 -35.91 -19.54 6.37
C VAL A 66 -36.47 -18.59 5.33
N TYR A 67 -36.31 -18.91 4.02
CA TYR A 67 -36.93 -18.10 2.97
C TYR A 67 -38.45 -18.01 3.13
N ASP A 68 -39.09 -19.16 3.37
CA ASP A 68 -40.57 -19.19 3.55
C ASP A 68 -41.00 -18.42 4.79
N TYR A 69 -40.25 -18.51 5.90
CA TYR A 69 -40.49 -17.71 7.10
C TYR A 69 -40.34 -16.21 6.83
N ASP A 70 -39.31 -15.78 6.13
CA ASP A 70 -39.02 -14.37 5.82
C ASP A 70 -40.13 -13.78 4.91
N ILE A 71 -40.50 -14.51 3.86
CA ILE A 71 -41.55 -14.07 2.96
C ILE A 71 -42.89 -13.92 3.70
N TYR A 72 -43.20 -14.84 4.59
CA TYR A 72 -44.49 -14.77 5.33
C TYR A 72 -44.48 -13.63 6.37
N ASN A 73 -43.42 -13.43 7.10
CA ASN A 73 -43.40 -12.51 8.23
C ASN A 73 -42.93 -11.09 7.87
N PHE A 74 -42.15 -10.92 6.81
CA PHE A 74 -41.57 -9.64 6.40
C PHE A 74 -42.03 -9.15 5.02
N TYR A 75 -43.08 -9.74 4.43
CA TYR A 75 -43.50 -9.45 3.07
C TYR A 75 -43.71 -7.96 2.79
N SER A 76 -44.36 -7.23 3.70
CA SER A 76 -44.59 -5.79 3.56
C SER A 76 -43.28 -4.99 3.47
N TYR A 77 -42.28 -5.36 4.26
CA TYR A 77 -40.95 -4.73 4.22
C TYR A 77 -40.14 -5.13 2.99
N LEU A 78 -40.22 -6.41 2.60
CA LEU A 78 -39.49 -6.95 1.45
C LEU A 78 -40.07 -6.46 0.11
N SER A 79 -41.36 -6.10 0.08
CA SER A 79 -42.04 -5.52 -1.10
C SER A 79 -41.78 -4.02 -1.28
N GLU A 80 -41.27 -3.33 -0.27
CA GLU A 80 -40.87 -1.92 -0.37
C GLU A 80 -39.52 -1.78 -1.06
N VAL A 81 -39.23 -0.58 -1.59
CA VAL A 81 -37.95 -0.29 -2.23
C VAL A 81 -36.87 -0.18 -1.16
N ASN A 82 -36.11 -1.25 -0.97
CA ASN A 82 -34.96 -1.33 -0.07
C ASN A 82 -33.70 -1.82 -0.81
N SER A 83 -32.55 -1.86 -0.13
CA SER A 83 -31.25 -2.29 -0.70
C SER A 83 -31.26 -3.72 -1.26
N ASP A 84 -32.15 -4.57 -0.77
CA ASP A 84 -32.18 -6.00 -1.09
C ASP A 84 -33.33 -6.37 -2.05
N SER A 85 -34.18 -5.39 -2.43
CA SER A 85 -35.36 -5.61 -3.27
C SER A 85 -35.03 -6.31 -4.60
N ALA A 86 -33.89 -5.99 -5.22
CA ALA A 86 -33.44 -6.63 -6.45
C ALA A 86 -33.14 -8.13 -6.24
N ALA A 87 -32.48 -8.49 -5.13
CA ALA A 87 -32.15 -9.87 -4.81
C ALA A 87 -33.42 -10.70 -4.51
N TRP A 88 -34.39 -10.14 -3.74
CA TRP A 88 -35.69 -10.78 -3.51
C TRP A 88 -36.49 -10.96 -4.80
N THR A 89 -36.42 -9.98 -5.72
CA THR A 89 -37.02 -10.07 -7.05
C THR A 89 -36.41 -11.19 -7.87
N SER A 90 -35.06 -11.33 -7.85
CA SER A 90 -34.36 -12.39 -8.56
C SER A 90 -34.79 -13.79 -8.07
N ILE A 91 -34.99 -13.96 -6.75
CA ILE A 91 -35.50 -15.24 -6.20
C ILE A 91 -36.89 -15.52 -6.74
N ARG A 92 -37.80 -14.54 -6.67
CA ARG A 92 -39.17 -14.67 -7.16
C ARG A 92 -39.23 -15.05 -8.65
N VAL A 93 -38.46 -14.35 -9.49
CA VAL A 93 -38.37 -14.68 -10.93
C VAL A 93 -37.81 -16.07 -11.15
N GLY A 94 -36.79 -16.49 -10.36
CA GLY A 94 -36.26 -17.86 -10.41
C GLY A 94 -37.34 -18.91 -10.07
N LEU A 95 -38.14 -18.66 -9.05
CA LEU A 95 -39.26 -19.55 -8.66
C LEU A 95 -40.34 -19.62 -9.74
N GLU A 96 -40.80 -18.48 -10.27
CA GLU A 96 -41.78 -18.41 -11.36
C GLU A 96 -41.32 -19.19 -12.60
N ARG A 97 -40.02 -19.13 -12.94
CA ARG A 97 -39.41 -19.91 -14.05
C ARG A 97 -39.42 -21.41 -13.75
N VAL A 98 -39.07 -21.82 -12.54
CA VAL A 98 -39.12 -23.24 -12.14
C VAL A 98 -40.52 -23.79 -12.25
N GLU A 99 -41.51 -23.08 -11.72
CA GLU A 99 -42.93 -23.47 -11.77
C GLU A 99 -43.47 -23.54 -13.19
N SER A 100 -42.98 -22.71 -14.11
CA SER A 100 -43.39 -22.72 -15.51
C SER A 100 -42.75 -23.86 -16.34
N LEU A 101 -41.58 -24.36 -15.93
CA LEU A 101 -40.78 -25.31 -16.73
C LEU A 101 -40.82 -26.76 -16.21
N PHE A 102 -41.09 -26.93 -14.91
CA PHE A 102 -40.99 -28.23 -14.26
C PHE A 102 -42.26 -28.59 -13.50
N GLU A 103 -42.56 -29.88 -13.42
CA GLU A 103 -43.71 -30.41 -12.72
C GLU A 103 -43.33 -31.49 -11.71
N GLY A 104 -44.23 -31.81 -10.79
CA GLY A 104 -44.10 -32.88 -9.84
C GLY A 104 -42.88 -32.74 -8.90
N ARG A 105 -42.18 -33.84 -8.67
CA ARG A 105 -41.05 -33.88 -7.72
C ARG A 105 -39.89 -32.98 -8.10
N ILE A 106 -39.60 -32.91 -9.40
CA ILE A 106 -38.51 -32.05 -9.91
C ILE A 106 -38.79 -30.58 -9.60
N ALA A 107 -39.99 -30.10 -9.78
CA ALA A 107 -40.35 -28.73 -9.44
C ALA A 107 -40.17 -28.45 -7.93
N VAL A 108 -40.61 -29.34 -7.06
CA VAL A 108 -40.47 -29.18 -5.60
C VAL A 108 -38.99 -29.13 -5.20
N GLU A 109 -38.15 -30.04 -5.72
CA GLU A 109 -36.70 -30.09 -5.44
C GLU A 109 -35.98 -28.85 -5.99
N ALA A 110 -36.33 -28.39 -7.20
CA ALA A 110 -35.79 -27.18 -7.82
C ALA A 110 -36.17 -25.90 -7.03
N ILE A 111 -37.41 -25.79 -6.57
CA ILE A 111 -37.89 -24.68 -5.72
C ILE A 111 -37.04 -24.58 -4.45
N LYS A 112 -36.81 -25.69 -3.76
CA LYS A 112 -35.94 -25.70 -2.56
C LYS A 112 -34.53 -25.21 -2.87
N LEU A 113 -33.93 -25.62 -3.99
CA LEU A 113 -32.60 -25.16 -4.43
C LEU A 113 -32.57 -23.67 -4.77
N ILE A 114 -33.58 -23.16 -5.47
CA ILE A 114 -33.66 -21.72 -5.80
C ILE A 114 -33.76 -20.86 -4.53
N LYS A 115 -34.61 -21.24 -3.58
CA LYS A 115 -34.71 -20.58 -2.28
C LYS A 115 -33.38 -20.59 -1.54
N THR A 116 -32.72 -21.74 -1.50
CA THR A 116 -31.39 -21.90 -0.86
C THR A 116 -30.32 -21.03 -1.52
N ILE A 117 -30.20 -21.07 -2.84
CA ILE A 117 -29.24 -20.25 -3.59
C ILE A 117 -29.55 -18.77 -3.39
N GLY A 118 -30.82 -18.40 -3.40
CA GLY A 118 -31.26 -17.03 -3.15
C GLY A 118 -30.84 -16.51 -1.76
N MET A 119 -31.07 -17.30 -0.71
CA MET A 119 -30.67 -16.97 0.65
C MET A 119 -29.14 -16.87 0.80
N LEU A 120 -28.39 -17.76 0.17
CA LEU A 120 -26.92 -17.67 0.10
C LEU A 120 -26.46 -16.40 -0.63
N ASN A 121 -27.14 -15.99 -1.69
CA ASN A 121 -26.80 -14.75 -2.42
C ASN A 121 -27.10 -13.49 -1.59
N LEU A 122 -28.16 -13.51 -0.76
CA LEU A 122 -28.54 -12.40 0.12
C LEU A 122 -27.58 -12.26 1.31
N PHE A 123 -27.23 -13.36 1.96
CA PHE A 123 -26.48 -13.38 3.22
C PHE A 123 -25.04 -13.87 3.12
N GLY A 124 -24.59 -14.31 1.93
CA GLY A 124 -23.26 -14.88 1.71
C GLY A 124 -22.10 -13.96 2.10
N LYS A 125 -22.26 -12.63 2.00
CA LYS A 125 -21.25 -11.64 2.43
C LYS A 125 -20.94 -11.70 3.92
N ALA A 126 -21.80 -12.30 4.72
CA ALA A 126 -21.63 -12.48 6.16
C ALA A 126 -21.05 -13.87 6.53
N GLY A 127 -20.53 -14.62 5.57
CA GLY A 127 -19.86 -15.92 5.80
C GLY A 127 -20.71 -17.14 5.47
N VAL A 128 -21.93 -16.98 4.94
CA VAL A 128 -22.77 -18.09 4.45
C VAL A 128 -22.48 -18.30 2.96
N GLN A 129 -21.52 -19.19 2.64
CA GLN A 129 -21.13 -19.52 1.27
C GLN A 129 -20.99 -21.03 1.12
N LEU A 130 -21.51 -21.60 0.01
CA LEU A 130 -21.34 -22.98 -0.37
C LEU A 130 -20.76 -23.05 -1.78
N ASN A 131 -19.63 -23.73 -1.94
CA ASN A 131 -19.08 -24.05 -3.24
C ASN A 131 -19.93 -25.12 -3.96
N LYS A 132 -19.53 -25.57 -5.14
CA LYS A 132 -20.29 -26.53 -5.93
C LYS A 132 -20.51 -27.87 -5.22
N GLU A 133 -19.50 -28.38 -4.57
CA GLU A 133 -19.50 -29.68 -3.87
C GLU A 133 -20.31 -29.57 -2.57
N ASP A 134 -20.10 -28.49 -1.81
CA ASP A 134 -20.81 -28.23 -0.55
C ASP A 134 -22.32 -27.99 -0.79
N LEU A 135 -22.69 -27.30 -1.90
CA LEU A 135 -24.09 -27.12 -2.27
C LEU A 135 -24.78 -28.45 -2.58
N SER A 136 -24.14 -29.35 -3.32
CA SER A 136 -24.66 -30.70 -3.58
C SER A 136 -24.84 -31.50 -2.30
N ALA A 137 -23.84 -31.45 -1.40
CA ALA A 137 -23.93 -32.11 -0.10
C ALA A 137 -25.07 -31.50 0.76
N TYR A 138 -25.17 -30.19 0.84
CA TYR A 138 -26.24 -29.50 1.56
C TYR A 138 -27.62 -29.87 0.98
N ALA A 139 -27.78 -29.85 -0.34
CA ALA A 139 -29.02 -30.22 -1.00
C ALA A 139 -29.45 -31.66 -0.70
N LYS A 140 -28.50 -32.57 -0.61
CA LYS A 140 -28.77 -33.97 -0.27
C LYS A 140 -29.19 -34.14 1.19
N PHE A 141 -28.43 -33.56 2.13
CA PHE A 141 -28.60 -33.84 3.56
C PHE A 141 -29.59 -32.91 4.26
N ALA A 142 -29.61 -31.60 3.91
CA ALA A 142 -30.50 -30.65 4.54
C ALA A 142 -31.85 -30.50 3.82
N LEU A 143 -31.86 -30.55 2.47
CA LEU A 143 -33.09 -30.38 1.68
C LEU A 143 -33.76 -31.72 1.34
N GLY A 144 -33.11 -32.86 1.54
CA GLY A 144 -33.62 -34.18 1.21
C GLY A 144 -33.75 -34.44 -0.30
N ILE A 145 -32.91 -33.81 -1.13
CA ILE A 145 -32.90 -33.98 -2.58
C ILE A 145 -32.09 -35.23 -2.94
N SER A 146 -32.70 -36.15 -3.68
CA SER A 146 -32.09 -37.45 -3.97
C SER A 146 -30.94 -37.38 -4.97
N ALA A 147 -31.04 -36.49 -5.95
CA ALA A 147 -30.09 -36.33 -7.04
C ALA A 147 -29.78 -34.83 -7.25
N PRO A 148 -29.07 -34.20 -6.32
CA PRO A 148 -28.86 -32.75 -6.35
C PRO A 148 -28.08 -32.29 -7.60
N GLU A 149 -27.07 -33.05 -8.03
CA GLU A 149 -26.28 -32.73 -9.21
C GLU A 149 -27.14 -32.64 -10.49
N TYR A 150 -28.10 -33.53 -10.63
CA TYR A 150 -29.05 -33.54 -11.76
C TYR A 150 -29.94 -32.28 -11.73
N ILE A 151 -30.48 -31.92 -10.57
CA ILE A 151 -31.31 -30.72 -10.46
C ILE A 151 -30.49 -29.44 -10.70
N ILE A 152 -29.26 -29.36 -10.18
CA ILE A 152 -28.34 -28.24 -10.42
C ILE A 152 -28.01 -28.10 -11.90
N GLU A 153 -27.73 -29.22 -12.58
CA GLU A 153 -27.46 -29.23 -14.00
C GLU A 153 -28.67 -28.78 -14.83
N LEU A 154 -29.85 -29.27 -14.49
CA LEU A 154 -31.09 -28.92 -15.14
C LEU A 154 -31.38 -27.40 -14.99
N LEU A 155 -31.24 -26.83 -13.79
CA LEU A 155 -31.40 -25.42 -13.55
C LEU A 155 -30.37 -24.57 -14.31
N THR A 156 -29.15 -25.09 -14.47
CA THR A 156 -28.08 -24.43 -15.22
C THR A 156 -28.39 -24.45 -16.74
N GLN A 157 -28.81 -25.59 -17.27
CA GLN A 157 -29.19 -25.74 -18.69
C GLN A 157 -30.34 -24.80 -19.08
N HIS A 158 -31.34 -24.66 -18.20
CA HIS A 158 -32.46 -23.73 -18.41
C HIS A 158 -32.14 -22.27 -18.05
N LYS A 159 -30.86 -21.94 -17.75
CA LYS A 159 -30.39 -20.59 -17.42
C LYS A 159 -31.20 -19.96 -16.26
N ILE A 160 -31.54 -20.75 -15.24
CA ILE A 160 -32.20 -20.27 -14.01
C ILE A 160 -31.14 -19.95 -12.96
N ILE A 161 -30.07 -20.75 -12.93
CA ILE A 161 -28.87 -20.51 -12.11
C ILE A 161 -27.63 -20.57 -12.98
N ARG A 162 -26.52 -20.00 -12.50
CA ARG A 162 -25.18 -20.17 -13.08
C ARG A 162 -24.13 -20.19 -12.00
N TYR A 163 -23.00 -20.83 -12.28
CA TYR A 163 -21.86 -20.82 -11.39
C TYR A 163 -21.01 -19.57 -11.62
N ALA A 164 -20.90 -18.73 -10.59
CA ALA A 164 -20.03 -17.55 -10.62
C ALA A 164 -18.62 -17.94 -10.11
N THR A 165 -17.67 -18.15 -11.00
CA THR A 165 -16.30 -18.58 -10.68
C THR A 165 -15.60 -17.62 -9.74
N TYR A 166 -15.80 -16.32 -9.91
CA TYR A 166 -15.23 -15.26 -9.06
C TYR A 166 -15.79 -15.22 -7.62
N LYS A 167 -16.97 -15.84 -7.38
CA LYS A 167 -17.55 -16.00 -6.04
C LYS A 167 -17.44 -17.43 -5.53
N SER A 168 -17.00 -18.37 -6.37
CA SER A 168 -16.98 -19.80 -6.10
C SER A 168 -18.34 -20.37 -5.62
N GLN A 169 -19.44 -19.83 -6.15
CA GLN A 169 -20.80 -20.24 -5.77
C GLN A 169 -21.81 -20.10 -6.92
N TYR A 170 -22.94 -20.79 -6.79
CA TYR A 170 -24.07 -20.60 -7.69
C TYR A 170 -24.80 -19.30 -7.38
N ILE A 171 -25.24 -18.62 -8.44
CA ILE A 171 -26.08 -17.42 -8.36
C ILE A 171 -27.31 -17.58 -9.23
N LEU A 172 -28.38 -16.87 -8.88
CA LEU A 172 -29.57 -16.77 -9.70
C LEU A 172 -29.26 -16.00 -10.98
N PHE A 173 -29.83 -16.46 -12.09
CA PHE A 173 -29.65 -15.80 -13.38
C PHE A 173 -30.57 -14.57 -13.46
N GLU A 174 -29.99 -13.39 -13.44
CA GLU A 174 -30.72 -12.13 -13.40
C GLU A 174 -31.15 -11.60 -14.79
N GLY A 175 -30.99 -12.42 -15.86
CA GLY A 175 -31.60 -12.10 -17.16
C GLY A 175 -30.79 -11.18 -18.08
N THR A 176 -29.45 -11.26 -18.09
CA THR A 176 -28.66 -10.66 -19.18
C THR A 176 -28.45 -11.67 -20.32
N ASP A 177 -28.62 -11.23 -21.56
CA ASP A 177 -28.30 -12.03 -22.75
C ASP A 177 -26.79 -11.95 -23.10
N VAL A 178 -26.04 -11.12 -22.38
CA VAL A 178 -24.58 -10.93 -22.61
C VAL A 178 -23.78 -12.08 -22.02
N ASN A 179 -23.11 -12.83 -22.90
CA ASN A 179 -22.14 -13.84 -22.49
C ASN A 179 -20.79 -13.17 -22.18
N ILE A 180 -20.63 -12.72 -20.92
CA ILE A 180 -19.41 -11.99 -20.47
C ILE A 180 -18.14 -12.83 -20.71
N GLU A 181 -18.17 -14.16 -20.49
CA GLU A 181 -17.02 -15.02 -20.75
C GLU A 181 -16.66 -15.05 -22.25
N GLY A 182 -17.67 -15.14 -23.12
CA GLY A 182 -17.48 -15.06 -24.56
C GLY A 182 -16.92 -13.69 -25.01
N GLU A 183 -17.39 -12.61 -24.42
CA GLU A 183 -16.85 -11.27 -24.70
C GLU A 183 -15.42 -11.08 -24.18
N LEU A 184 -15.07 -11.67 -23.04
CA LEU A 184 -13.70 -11.68 -22.53
C LEU A 184 -12.73 -12.48 -23.42
N LEU A 185 -13.20 -13.60 -24.01
CA LEU A 185 -12.41 -14.35 -24.99
C LEU A 185 -12.17 -13.54 -26.27
N LYS A 186 -13.17 -12.80 -26.77
CA LYS A 186 -12.99 -11.88 -27.89
C LYS A 186 -12.03 -10.74 -27.55
N ALA A 187 -12.18 -10.14 -26.36
CA ALA A 187 -11.31 -9.10 -25.87
C ALA A 187 -9.85 -9.56 -25.76
N ALA A 188 -9.60 -10.83 -25.44
CA ALA A 188 -8.25 -11.39 -25.40
C ALA A 188 -7.51 -11.35 -26.76
N GLY A 189 -8.24 -11.37 -27.87
CA GLY A 189 -7.67 -11.20 -29.22
C GLY A 189 -7.42 -9.73 -29.61
N ILE A 190 -7.98 -8.77 -28.86
CA ILE A 190 -7.94 -7.33 -29.19
C ILE A 190 -7.01 -6.57 -28.24
N VAL A 191 -7.07 -6.89 -26.95
CA VAL A 191 -6.33 -6.20 -25.88
C VAL A 191 -4.95 -6.85 -25.70
N PRO A 192 -3.85 -6.15 -26.01
CA PRO A 192 -2.51 -6.70 -25.87
C PRO A 192 -2.13 -6.90 -24.39
N ARG A 193 -1.54 -8.08 -24.08
CA ARG A 193 -1.26 -8.51 -22.69
C ARG A 193 -0.24 -7.64 -21.95
N SER A 194 0.77 -7.10 -22.63
CA SER A 194 1.91 -6.43 -22.00
C SER A 194 1.98 -4.92 -22.26
N ARG A 195 0.86 -4.33 -22.72
CA ARG A 195 0.85 -2.89 -23.00
C ARG A 195 0.66 -2.07 -21.71
N ASP A 196 1.53 -1.09 -21.51
CA ASP A 196 1.43 -0.06 -20.47
C ASP A 196 1.28 -0.63 -19.04
N VAL A 197 1.87 -1.82 -18.78
CA VAL A 197 1.74 -2.53 -17.49
C VAL A 197 2.28 -1.68 -16.34
N VAL A 198 3.45 -1.05 -16.51
CA VAL A 198 4.08 -0.20 -15.48
C VAL A 198 3.19 0.98 -15.13
N GLU A 199 2.67 1.70 -16.13
CA GLU A 199 1.78 2.87 -15.92
C GLU A 199 0.52 2.47 -15.14
N LYS A 200 -0.06 1.31 -15.47
CA LYS A 200 -1.25 0.77 -14.80
C LYS A 200 -0.96 0.38 -13.36
N LEU A 201 0.16 -0.29 -13.10
CA LEU A 201 0.56 -0.64 -11.74
C LEU A 201 0.85 0.61 -10.90
N VAL A 202 1.52 1.63 -11.48
CA VAL A 202 1.73 2.93 -10.82
C VAL A 202 0.39 3.60 -10.49
N ALA A 203 -0.61 3.51 -11.37
CA ALA A 203 -1.94 4.07 -11.13
C ALA A 203 -2.73 3.28 -10.06
N CYS A 204 -2.50 1.97 -9.95
CA CYS A 204 -3.16 1.11 -8.96
C CYS A 204 -2.60 1.27 -7.54
N PHE A 205 -1.29 1.54 -7.39
CA PHE A 205 -0.62 1.49 -6.10
C PHE A 205 -0.09 2.85 -5.66
N ASN A 206 -0.62 3.36 -4.55
CA ASN A 206 -0.07 4.50 -3.84
C ASN A 206 0.77 4.00 -2.66
N LEU A 207 2.04 3.67 -2.92
CA LEU A 207 2.94 3.12 -1.91
C LEU A 207 3.54 4.23 -1.04
N PRO A 208 3.61 4.04 0.29
CA PRO A 208 4.17 5.04 1.20
C PRO A 208 5.68 5.16 1.04
N THR A 209 6.21 6.34 1.35
CA THR A 209 7.66 6.51 1.46
C THR A 209 8.17 5.80 2.72
N GLU A 210 9.23 5.02 2.60
CA GLU A 210 9.87 4.31 3.70
C GLU A 210 10.98 5.14 4.33
N PHE A 211 11.20 4.92 5.62
CA PHE A 211 12.16 5.70 6.41
C PHE A 211 13.22 4.81 7.05
N ALA A 212 14.51 5.14 6.86
CA ALA A 212 15.64 4.37 7.40
C ALA A 212 15.91 4.75 8.88
N ASN A 213 15.06 4.24 9.78
CA ASN A 213 15.03 4.60 11.20
C ASN A 213 16.38 4.48 11.91
N ALA A 214 17.07 3.33 11.78
CA ALA A 214 18.31 3.08 12.51
C ALA A 214 19.46 3.99 12.05
N SER A 215 19.51 4.34 10.76
CA SER A 215 20.47 5.32 10.23
C SER A 215 20.19 6.72 10.80
N TYR A 216 18.93 7.11 10.86
CA TYR A 216 18.52 8.40 11.45
C TYR A 216 18.91 8.53 12.93
N PHE A 217 18.59 7.53 13.75
CA PHE A 217 18.96 7.56 15.17
C PHE A 217 20.47 7.64 15.42
N ARG A 218 21.27 7.10 14.50
CA ARG A 218 22.76 7.13 14.61
C ARG A 218 23.37 8.42 14.10
N LYS A 219 22.91 8.92 12.95
CA LYS A 219 23.53 10.04 12.24
C LYS A 219 22.77 11.36 12.33
N GLY A 220 21.51 11.34 12.79
CA GLY A 220 20.62 12.50 12.83
C GLY A 220 20.11 12.96 11.46
N THR A 221 20.52 12.29 10.36
CA THR A 221 20.11 12.65 9.00
C THR A 221 18.96 11.77 8.54
N PRO A 222 17.76 12.31 8.26
CA PRO A 222 16.64 11.53 7.78
C PRO A 222 16.91 11.02 6.36
N ARG A 223 16.62 9.72 6.12
CA ARG A 223 16.78 9.05 4.83
C ARG A 223 15.48 8.45 4.38
N TYR A 224 14.99 8.86 3.20
CA TYR A 224 13.71 8.46 2.65
C TYR A 224 13.90 7.62 1.41
N PHE A 225 13.18 6.48 1.36
CA PHE A 225 13.14 5.58 0.22
C PHE A 225 11.76 5.62 -0.43
N LYS A 226 11.72 5.86 -1.73
CA LYS A 226 10.49 5.85 -2.53
C LYS A 226 10.41 4.54 -3.28
N TYR A 227 9.20 3.98 -3.36
CA TYR A 227 8.94 2.87 -4.27
C TYR A 227 8.89 3.36 -5.72
N GLU A 228 9.61 2.67 -6.59
CA GLU A 228 9.58 2.88 -8.03
C GLU A 228 9.19 1.58 -8.72
N ILE A 229 8.12 1.61 -9.51
CA ILE A 229 7.64 0.48 -10.31
C ILE A 229 8.23 0.61 -11.70
N SER A 230 8.82 -0.47 -12.21
CA SER A 230 9.45 -0.50 -13.54
C SER A 230 9.41 -1.89 -14.16
N ASP A 231 9.67 -1.97 -15.44
CA ASP A 231 9.91 -3.22 -16.19
C ASP A 231 11.41 -3.56 -16.31
N GLN A 232 12.27 -2.58 -16.05
CA GLN A 232 13.72 -2.75 -16.04
C GLN A 232 14.32 -2.26 -14.72
N PRO A 233 15.46 -2.83 -14.27
CA PRO A 233 16.14 -2.33 -13.09
C PRO A 233 16.58 -0.88 -13.27
N ILE A 234 16.16 0.01 -12.38
CA ILE A 234 16.53 1.42 -12.41
C ILE A 234 17.96 1.62 -11.91
N ILE A 235 18.66 2.66 -12.43
CA ILE A 235 20.02 3.05 -12.03
C ILE A 235 20.10 4.54 -11.71
N SER A 236 18.99 5.26 -11.74
CA SER A 236 18.95 6.71 -11.60
C SER A 236 19.31 7.15 -10.18
N GLN A 237 20.04 8.26 -10.09
CA GLN A 237 20.36 8.88 -8.81
C GLN A 237 19.10 9.46 -8.15
N PRO A 238 18.83 9.15 -6.86
CA PRO A 238 17.72 9.73 -6.14
C PRO A 238 17.81 11.26 -6.05
N GLN A 239 16.69 11.95 -6.29
CA GLN A 239 16.60 13.41 -6.36
C GLN A 239 15.83 14.01 -5.18
N GLY A 240 16.16 15.26 -4.83
CA GLY A 240 15.45 16.04 -3.81
C GLY A 240 15.52 15.40 -2.42
N GLU A 241 14.36 15.23 -1.80
CA GLU A 241 14.22 14.66 -0.44
C GLU A 241 14.45 13.14 -0.42
N ILE A 242 14.29 12.48 -1.56
CA ILE A 242 14.45 11.03 -1.68
C ILE A 242 15.94 10.68 -1.68
N ASP A 243 16.30 9.74 -0.84
CA ASP A 243 17.67 9.28 -0.64
C ASP A 243 17.92 7.91 -1.29
N GLY A 244 16.88 7.12 -1.51
CA GLY A 244 16.97 5.82 -2.15
C GLY A 244 15.68 5.40 -2.82
N TYR A 245 15.77 4.32 -3.58
CA TYR A 245 14.62 3.69 -4.21
C TYR A 245 14.46 2.25 -3.76
N ILE A 246 13.21 1.81 -3.67
CA ILE A 246 12.79 0.42 -3.59
C ILE A 246 12.19 0.11 -4.94
N ASN A 247 12.93 -0.54 -5.80
CA ASN A 247 12.53 -0.79 -7.17
C ASN A 247 11.76 -2.10 -7.29
N LEU A 248 10.46 -2.00 -7.54
CA LEU A 248 9.59 -3.14 -7.80
C LEU A 248 9.62 -3.44 -9.30
N ILE A 249 10.12 -4.63 -9.68
CA ILE A 249 10.33 -4.97 -11.08
C ILE A 249 9.31 -6.00 -11.52
N PHE A 250 8.50 -5.64 -12.53
CA PHE A 250 7.50 -6.52 -13.13
C PHE A 250 7.85 -6.80 -14.59
N ASN A 251 8.67 -7.82 -14.80
CA ASN A 251 9.12 -8.26 -16.13
C ASN A 251 9.26 -9.79 -16.17
N GLU A 252 8.52 -10.44 -17.08
CA GLU A 252 8.53 -11.89 -17.24
C GLU A 252 9.84 -12.43 -17.81
N SER A 253 10.56 -11.60 -18.57
CA SER A 253 11.81 -11.99 -19.24
C SER A 253 13.04 -11.78 -18.37
N LEU A 254 12.92 -11.02 -17.28
CA LEU A 254 14.02 -10.75 -16.37
C LEU A 254 14.24 -11.96 -15.46
N THR A 255 15.47 -12.47 -15.45
CA THR A 255 15.88 -13.51 -14.51
C THR A 255 16.56 -12.90 -13.28
N LEU A 256 16.49 -13.61 -12.16
CA LEU A 256 17.17 -13.18 -10.93
C LEU A 256 18.69 -12.98 -11.16
N GLU A 257 19.32 -13.85 -11.96
CA GLU A 257 20.76 -13.76 -12.26
C GLU A 257 21.08 -12.49 -13.08
N ASN A 258 20.24 -12.16 -14.06
CA ASN A 258 20.41 -10.90 -14.81
C ASN A 258 20.25 -9.67 -13.91
N LEU A 259 19.31 -9.71 -12.95
CA LEU A 259 19.15 -8.63 -11.98
C LEU A 259 20.36 -8.50 -11.07
N LYS A 260 20.93 -9.62 -10.59
CA LYS A 260 22.16 -9.63 -9.77
C LYS A 260 23.33 -9.00 -10.53
N GLN A 261 23.56 -9.43 -11.77
CA GLN A 261 24.62 -8.87 -12.62
C GLN A 261 24.42 -7.36 -12.85
N HIS A 262 23.20 -6.94 -13.12
CA HIS A 262 22.88 -5.53 -13.33
C HIS A 262 23.10 -4.70 -12.07
N SER A 263 22.63 -5.18 -10.94
CA SER A 263 22.70 -4.47 -9.66
C SER A 263 24.12 -4.40 -9.06
N ALA A 264 25.02 -5.31 -9.44
CA ALA A 264 26.39 -5.36 -8.93
C ALA A 264 27.19 -4.07 -9.20
N GLY A 265 26.93 -3.42 -10.35
CA GLY A 265 27.59 -2.16 -10.74
C GLY A 265 26.93 -0.89 -10.21
N VAL A 266 25.76 -1.01 -9.57
CA VAL A 266 24.98 0.15 -9.13
C VAL A 266 25.53 0.71 -7.82
N LYS A 267 25.90 1.99 -7.85
CA LYS A 267 26.45 2.71 -6.68
C LYS A 267 25.41 3.51 -5.90
N GLU A 268 24.20 3.64 -6.42
CA GLU A 268 23.11 4.37 -5.80
C GLU A 268 22.41 3.54 -4.72
N ALA A 269 21.65 4.21 -3.84
CA ALA A 269 20.88 3.55 -2.79
C ALA A 269 19.59 2.95 -3.37
N ILE A 270 19.71 1.82 -4.04
CA ILE A 270 18.58 1.13 -4.67
C ILE A 270 18.49 -0.29 -4.14
N LEU A 271 17.34 -0.61 -3.56
CA LEU A 271 16.95 -1.96 -3.17
C LEU A 271 16.00 -2.51 -4.22
N TYR A 272 16.33 -3.63 -4.84
CA TYR A 272 15.51 -4.25 -5.88
C TYR A 272 14.64 -5.35 -5.29
N ALA A 273 13.37 -5.34 -5.65
CA ALA A 273 12.41 -6.40 -5.35
C ALA A 273 12.09 -7.17 -6.65
N TYR A 274 12.56 -8.40 -6.73
CA TYR A 274 12.31 -9.31 -7.84
C TYR A 274 11.11 -10.18 -7.54
N PHE A 275 10.01 -10.00 -8.27
CA PHE A 275 8.80 -10.79 -8.12
C PHE A 275 8.90 -12.08 -8.94
N LYS A 276 8.97 -13.24 -8.26
CA LYS A 276 9.04 -14.56 -8.91
C LYS A 276 7.83 -14.86 -9.80
N LYS A 277 6.67 -14.30 -9.45
CA LYS A 277 5.39 -14.50 -10.13
C LYS A 277 4.95 -13.24 -10.90
N ALA A 278 5.90 -12.49 -11.46
CA ALA A 278 5.60 -11.28 -12.25
C ALA A 278 4.60 -11.55 -13.39
N ASN A 279 4.67 -12.74 -14.02
CA ASN A 279 3.73 -13.17 -15.06
C ASN A 279 2.27 -13.18 -14.57
N GLN A 280 2.00 -13.69 -13.36
CA GLN A 280 0.65 -13.70 -12.79
C GLN A 280 0.14 -12.28 -12.52
N ILE A 281 1.01 -11.40 -12.03
CA ILE A 281 0.67 -9.99 -11.78
C ILE A 281 0.33 -9.29 -13.11
N ILE A 282 1.09 -9.54 -14.17
CA ILE A 282 0.83 -9.02 -15.52
C ILE A 282 -0.49 -9.60 -16.07
N ASP A 283 -0.79 -10.88 -15.80
CA ASP A 283 -2.07 -11.50 -16.18
C ASP A 283 -3.26 -10.82 -15.49
N HIS A 284 -3.14 -10.48 -14.20
CA HIS A 284 -4.17 -9.71 -13.49
C HIS A 284 -4.41 -8.33 -14.11
N VAL A 285 -3.34 -7.61 -14.47
CA VAL A 285 -3.43 -6.32 -15.17
C VAL A 285 -4.14 -6.50 -16.52
N TRP A 286 -3.74 -7.51 -17.30
CA TRP A 286 -4.37 -7.80 -18.58
C TRP A 286 -5.85 -8.20 -18.44
N GLN A 287 -6.19 -8.95 -17.40
CA GLN A 287 -7.59 -9.31 -17.13
C GLN A 287 -8.43 -8.07 -16.81
N LEU A 288 -7.89 -7.11 -16.04
CA LEU A 288 -8.53 -5.82 -15.78
C LEU A 288 -8.76 -5.02 -17.07
N ASP A 289 -7.80 -5.02 -17.99
CA ASP A 289 -7.93 -4.34 -19.28
C ASP A 289 -9.02 -4.96 -20.16
N LYS A 290 -9.09 -6.30 -20.21
CA LYS A 290 -10.14 -7.01 -20.92
C LYS A 290 -11.52 -6.69 -20.33
N LEU A 291 -11.64 -6.71 -19.01
CA LEU A 291 -12.87 -6.35 -18.32
C LEU A 291 -13.27 -4.90 -18.58
N ALA A 292 -12.31 -3.97 -18.57
CA ALA A 292 -12.57 -2.57 -18.90
C ALA A 292 -12.99 -2.38 -20.38
N TYR A 293 -12.41 -3.16 -21.29
CA TYR A 293 -12.82 -3.17 -22.69
C TYR A 293 -14.26 -3.67 -22.83
N VAL A 294 -14.58 -4.84 -22.27
CA VAL A 294 -15.94 -5.42 -22.29
C VAL A 294 -16.94 -4.49 -21.62
N GLN A 295 -16.59 -3.82 -20.54
CA GLN A 295 -17.46 -2.85 -19.86
C GLN A 295 -17.87 -1.69 -20.77
N LYS A 296 -16.99 -1.24 -21.64
CA LYS A 296 -17.28 -0.16 -22.62
C LYS A 296 -18.13 -0.63 -23.79
N ASP A 297 -17.97 -1.91 -24.19
CA ASP A 297 -18.63 -2.49 -25.34
C ASP A 297 -20.06 -2.95 -25.02
N VAL A 298 -20.30 -3.39 -23.78
CA VAL A 298 -21.63 -3.80 -23.31
C VAL A 298 -22.58 -2.61 -23.21
N ASP A 299 -23.81 -2.78 -23.74
CA ASP A 299 -24.82 -1.73 -23.71
C ASP A 299 -25.00 -1.19 -22.28
N SER A 300 -24.88 0.13 -22.14
CA SER A 300 -25.04 0.83 -20.86
C SER A 300 -26.45 0.66 -20.25
N LYS A 301 -27.43 0.21 -21.03
CA LYS A 301 -28.79 -0.10 -20.58
C LYS A 301 -28.91 -1.48 -19.95
N ASP A 302 -27.94 -2.39 -20.18
CA ASP A 302 -27.92 -3.69 -19.51
C ASP A 302 -27.29 -3.54 -18.11
N ASN A 303 -28.11 -3.11 -17.15
CA ASN A 303 -27.69 -2.90 -15.78
C ASN A 303 -27.17 -4.18 -15.11
N VAL A 304 -27.62 -5.35 -15.53
CA VAL A 304 -27.22 -6.64 -14.95
C VAL A 304 -25.81 -6.99 -15.41
N ALA A 305 -25.55 -6.95 -16.70
CA ALA A 305 -24.21 -7.16 -17.25
C ALA A 305 -23.21 -6.15 -16.70
N GLN A 306 -23.57 -4.87 -16.63
CA GLN A 306 -22.73 -3.82 -16.07
C GLN A 306 -22.39 -4.04 -14.58
N LYS A 307 -23.37 -4.48 -13.77
CA LYS A 307 -23.16 -4.80 -12.35
C LYS A 307 -22.22 -5.99 -12.18
N GLU A 308 -22.37 -6.99 -13.01
CA GLU A 308 -21.51 -8.16 -12.98
C GLU A 308 -20.05 -7.84 -13.39
N ILE A 309 -19.87 -7.12 -14.49
CA ILE A 309 -18.53 -6.69 -14.92
C ILE A 309 -17.85 -5.85 -13.83
N LYS A 310 -18.58 -4.95 -13.17
CA LYS A 310 -18.05 -4.19 -12.03
C LYS A 310 -17.63 -5.11 -10.87
N ALA A 311 -18.39 -6.16 -10.59
CA ALA A 311 -18.04 -7.13 -9.56
C ALA A 311 -16.78 -7.94 -9.93
N LEU A 312 -16.64 -8.32 -11.20
CA LEU A 312 -15.44 -8.97 -11.72
C LEU A 312 -14.21 -8.07 -11.67
N ILE A 313 -14.34 -6.80 -12.04
CA ILE A 313 -13.27 -5.80 -11.92
C ILE A 313 -12.83 -5.67 -10.45
N ALA A 314 -13.77 -5.51 -9.52
CA ALA A 314 -13.44 -5.39 -8.10
C ALA A 314 -12.76 -6.65 -7.56
N HIS A 315 -13.19 -7.85 -7.99
CA HIS A 315 -12.54 -9.10 -7.63
C HIS A 315 -11.10 -9.17 -8.14
N GLU A 316 -10.89 -8.85 -9.42
CA GLU A 316 -9.58 -8.88 -10.06
C GLU A 316 -8.62 -7.85 -9.44
N GLN A 317 -9.12 -6.66 -9.10
CA GLN A 317 -8.36 -5.65 -8.35
C GLN A 317 -7.93 -6.17 -6.97
N ASN A 318 -8.80 -6.91 -6.28
CA ASN A 318 -8.44 -7.52 -5.00
C ASN A 318 -7.36 -8.60 -5.15
N LEU A 319 -7.42 -9.40 -6.21
CA LEU A 319 -6.38 -10.40 -6.52
C LEU A 319 -5.04 -9.72 -6.84
N LEU A 320 -5.05 -8.69 -7.66
CA LEU A 320 -3.87 -7.89 -7.98
C LEU A 320 -3.27 -7.25 -6.71
N ASN A 321 -4.11 -6.64 -5.85
CA ASN A 321 -3.68 -6.07 -4.59
C ASN A 321 -3.07 -7.13 -3.67
N ALA A 322 -3.70 -8.29 -3.55
CA ALA A 322 -3.19 -9.40 -2.76
C ALA A 322 -1.83 -9.89 -3.29
N SER A 323 -1.69 -10.07 -4.59
CA SER A 323 -0.46 -10.56 -5.23
C SER A 323 0.71 -9.58 -5.08
N VAL A 324 0.48 -8.28 -5.04
CA VAL A 324 1.54 -7.28 -4.90
C VAL A 324 1.74 -6.88 -3.43
N LEU A 325 0.69 -6.37 -2.77
CA LEU A 325 0.82 -5.78 -1.44
C LEU A 325 1.06 -6.82 -0.35
N ASN A 326 0.34 -7.95 -0.38
CA ASN A 326 0.56 -9.00 0.61
C ASN A 326 1.95 -9.63 0.44
N THR A 327 2.41 -9.78 -0.80
CA THR A 327 3.75 -10.29 -1.09
C THR A 327 4.82 -9.34 -0.59
N LEU A 328 4.64 -8.04 -0.81
CA LEU A 328 5.60 -7.01 -0.41
C LEU A 328 5.65 -6.80 1.11
N PHE A 329 4.47 -6.67 1.76
CA PHE A 329 4.39 -6.27 3.17
C PHE A 329 4.37 -7.45 4.15
N ASN A 330 4.01 -8.65 3.71
CA ASN A 330 4.15 -9.87 4.52
C ASN A 330 5.52 -10.55 4.33
N PHE A 331 6.39 -10.00 3.46
CA PHE A 331 7.74 -10.50 3.21
C PHE A 331 7.76 -12.00 2.91
N ASN A 332 6.87 -12.44 2.02
CA ASN A 332 6.78 -13.84 1.65
C ASN A 332 7.87 -14.25 0.64
N GLU A 333 7.99 -15.56 0.40
CA GLU A 333 9.02 -16.15 -0.47
C GLU A 333 8.84 -15.84 -1.98
N ASP A 334 7.76 -15.17 -2.38
CA ASP A 334 7.49 -14.81 -3.77
C ASP A 334 8.26 -13.56 -4.24
N VAL A 335 8.95 -12.86 -3.31
CA VAL A 335 9.86 -11.76 -3.61
C VAL A 335 11.28 -12.10 -3.17
N GLU A 336 12.23 -11.93 -4.09
CA GLU A 336 13.66 -11.93 -3.77
C GLU A 336 14.16 -10.47 -3.72
N TRP A 337 14.87 -10.16 -2.65
CA TRP A 337 15.45 -8.84 -2.47
C TRP A 337 16.91 -8.85 -2.92
N VAL A 338 17.29 -7.89 -3.77
CA VAL A 338 18.63 -7.83 -4.33
C VAL A 338 19.27 -6.47 -4.05
N TYR A 339 20.50 -6.51 -3.55
CA TYR A 339 21.34 -5.34 -3.35
C TYR A 339 22.77 -5.62 -3.80
N ARG A 340 23.32 -4.80 -4.69
CA ARG A 340 24.71 -4.89 -5.21
C ARG A 340 25.12 -6.29 -5.67
N GLY A 341 24.28 -6.97 -6.40
CA GLY A 341 24.57 -8.29 -6.98
C GLY A 341 24.28 -9.47 -6.05
N GLU A 342 23.90 -9.21 -4.81
CA GLU A 342 23.61 -10.26 -3.83
C GLU A 342 22.13 -10.30 -3.48
N VAL A 343 21.61 -11.52 -3.31
CA VAL A 343 20.30 -11.76 -2.72
C VAL A 343 20.42 -11.59 -1.21
N ILE A 344 19.56 -10.76 -0.65
CA ILE A 344 19.54 -10.49 0.79
C ILE A 344 18.24 -11.01 1.41
N ASP A 345 18.35 -11.55 2.62
CA ASP A 345 17.18 -12.04 3.36
C ASP A 345 16.44 -10.86 4.02
N ILE A 346 15.17 -10.70 3.65
CA ILE A 346 14.25 -9.75 4.27
C ILE A 346 12.94 -10.49 4.56
N SER A 347 12.83 -11.07 5.74
CA SER A 347 11.69 -11.87 6.18
C SER A 347 10.77 -11.13 7.16
N SER A 348 11.04 -9.85 7.44
CA SER A 348 10.22 -9.04 8.34
C SER A 348 10.40 -7.54 8.13
N LYS A 349 9.45 -6.74 8.59
CA LYS A 349 9.54 -5.27 8.56
C LYS A 349 10.76 -4.75 9.33
N ALA A 350 11.18 -5.43 10.40
CA ALA A 350 12.38 -5.07 11.15
C ALA A 350 13.65 -5.27 10.33
N MET A 351 13.77 -6.40 9.63
CA MET A 351 14.88 -6.67 8.72
C MET A 351 14.89 -5.71 7.52
N PHE A 352 13.73 -5.43 6.96
CA PHE A 352 13.58 -4.45 5.89
C PHE A 352 14.11 -3.07 6.31
N ASN A 353 13.67 -2.54 7.46
CA ASN A 353 14.16 -1.28 7.99
C ASN A 353 15.67 -1.30 8.31
N LYS A 354 16.19 -2.43 8.78
CA LYS A 354 17.63 -2.64 9.00
C LYS A 354 18.39 -2.52 7.68
N TRP A 355 17.90 -3.16 6.62
CA TRP A 355 18.54 -3.10 5.29
C TRP A 355 18.48 -1.70 4.69
N LEU A 356 17.36 -0.97 4.77
CA LEU A 356 17.31 0.43 4.33
C LEU A 356 18.36 1.29 5.04
N SER A 357 18.53 1.05 6.34
CA SER A 357 19.55 1.76 7.13
C SER A 357 20.99 1.34 6.74
N THR A 358 21.21 0.07 6.46
CA THR A 358 22.49 -0.46 5.99
C THR A 358 22.85 0.14 4.62
N ILE A 359 21.93 0.12 3.67
CA ILE A 359 22.07 0.72 2.33
C ILE A 359 22.39 2.22 2.45
N SER A 360 21.66 2.93 3.32
CA SER A 360 21.90 4.36 3.55
C SER A 360 23.30 4.64 4.08
N ASN A 361 23.78 3.84 5.04
CA ASN A 361 25.09 4.02 5.64
C ASN A 361 26.24 3.64 4.68
N ASP A 362 26.01 2.67 3.83
CA ASP A 362 26.96 2.22 2.83
C ASP A 362 27.13 3.25 1.69
N VAL A 363 26.01 3.75 1.15
CA VAL A 363 26.03 4.70 0.03
C VAL A 363 26.39 6.12 0.49
N TYR A 364 25.98 6.50 1.68
CA TYR A 364 26.22 7.83 2.27
C TYR A 364 27.16 7.73 3.49
N SER A 365 28.30 7.05 3.28
CA SER A 365 29.30 6.75 4.31
C SER A 365 29.80 8.01 5.01
N ASP A 366 30.06 9.06 4.24
CA ASP A 366 30.75 10.27 4.68
C ASP A 366 29.79 11.36 5.21
N THR A 367 28.49 11.00 5.35
CA THR A 367 27.52 11.89 6.01
C THR A 367 27.92 12.05 7.49
N PRO A 368 28.16 13.26 7.99
CA PRO A 368 28.55 13.49 9.38
C PRO A 368 27.42 13.10 10.35
N ILE A 369 27.79 12.81 11.58
CA ILE A 369 26.84 12.64 12.69
C ILE A 369 26.40 14.02 13.15
N PHE A 370 25.20 14.43 12.74
CA PHE A 370 24.67 15.75 13.06
C PHE A 370 23.26 15.64 13.62
N ILE A 371 23.16 15.55 14.95
CA ILE A 371 21.90 15.38 15.67
C ILE A 371 21.30 16.75 15.96
N ASN A 372 20.65 17.32 14.95
CA ASN A 372 19.88 18.56 15.06
C ASN A 372 18.69 18.50 14.12
N GLU A 373 17.56 17.99 14.61
CA GLU A 373 16.34 17.78 13.81
C GLU A 373 15.76 19.08 13.24
N MET A 374 16.04 20.23 13.85
CA MET A 374 15.53 21.52 13.39
C MET A 374 16.21 21.97 12.09
N VAL A 375 17.48 21.63 11.92
CA VAL A 375 18.32 22.01 10.78
C VAL A 375 18.41 20.91 9.75
N ASN A 376 18.54 19.66 10.20
CA ASN A 376 18.80 18.50 9.32
C ASN A 376 17.56 18.08 8.52
N LYS A 377 17.06 19.02 7.71
CA LYS A 377 15.85 18.92 6.88
C LYS A 377 16.12 19.53 5.51
N HIS A 378 15.33 19.09 4.53
CA HIS A 378 15.39 19.69 3.20
C HIS A 378 14.83 21.13 3.17
N LYS A 379 13.74 21.38 3.91
CA LYS A 379 13.15 22.72 4.08
C LYS A 379 13.04 23.06 5.58
N PRO A 380 14.01 23.78 6.14
CA PRO A 380 13.90 24.31 7.49
C PRO A 380 12.73 25.29 7.63
N SER A 381 12.22 25.46 8.87
CA SER A 381 11.18 26.45 9.15
C SER A 381 11.71 27.89 9.09
N SER A 382 10.80 28.87 8.97
CA SER A 382 11.17 30.29 8.97
C SER A 382 11.91 30.70 10.24
N ALA A 383 11.53 30.16 11.41
CA ALA A 383 12.24 30.39 12.67
C ALA A 383 13.69 29.89 12.61
N MET A 384 13.94 28.74 11.96
CA MET A 384 15.30 28.23 11.78
C MET A 384 16.11 29.04 10.78
N SER A 385 15.47 29.65 9.77
CA SER A 385 16.15 30.58 8.88
C SER A 385 16.66 31.82 9.62
N ILE A 386 15.87 32.35 10.55
CA ILE A 386 16.29 33.45 11.43
C ILE A 386 17.43 33.01 12.36
N ALA A 387 17.28 31.85 13.02
CA ALA A 387 18.31 31.33 13.93
C ALA A 387 19.65 31.09 13.21
N ARG A 388 19.61 30.60 11.95
CA ARG A 388 20.80 30.46 11.10
C ARG A 388 21.50 31.81 10.87
N VAL A 389 20.75 32.84 10.50
CA VAL A 389 21.32 34.18 10.27
C VAL A 389 21.97 34.73 11.57
N ASN A 390 21.28 34.58 12.70
CA ASN A 390 21.83 35.00 14.00
C ASN A 390 23.10 34.21 14.35
N PHE A 391 23.09 32.87 14.16
CA PHE A 391 24.28 32.06 14.39
C PHE A 391 25.47 32.50 13.53
N LEU A 392 25.26 32.72 12.21
CA LEU A 392 26.32 33.16 11.30
C LEU A 392 26.83 34.56 11.67
N THR A 393 25.98 35.45 12.14
CA THR A 393 26.37 36.78 12.66
C THR A 393 27.27 36.64 13.90
N HIS A 394 26.86 35.81 14.87
CA HIS A 394 27.69 35.51 16.05
C HIS A 394 29.04 34.93 15.67
N LEU A 395 29.09 34.02 14.68
CA LEU A 395 30.32 33.41 14.19
C LEU A 395 31.26 34.45 13.56
N LEU A 396 30.71 35.40 12.79
CA LEU A 396 31.50 36.48 12.17
C LEU A 396 32.09 37.43 13.21
N GLU A 397 31.28 37.84 14.18
CA GLU A 397 31.63 38.93 15.13
C GLU A 397 32.36 38.41 16.36
N ASN A 398 32.09 37.20 16.82
CA ASN A 398 32.52 36.67 18.10
C ASN A 398 33.34 35.37 18.00
N GLY A 399 33.93 35.06 16.88
CA GLY A 399 34.67 33.79 16.64
C GLY A 399 35.82 33.53 17.62
N ALA A 400 36.38 34.56 18.24
CA ALA A 400 37.43 34.44 19.25
C ALA A 400 36.90 34.45 20.72
N ASN A 401 35.60 34.59 20.91
CA ASN A 401 34.98 34.67 22.24
C ASN A 401 34.49 33.29 22.71
N ALA A 402 34.55 33.08 24.03
CA ALA A 402 33.92 31.91 24.64
C ALA A 402 32.45 31.80 24.22
N ASN A 403 32.02 30.60 23.86
CA ASN A 403 30.64 30.31 23.43
C ASN A 403 30.12 31.23 22.31
N LEU A 404 30.99 31.76 21.42
CA LEU A 404 30.65 32.80 20.43
C LEU A 404 29.89 34.00 21.03
N GLY A 405 30.17 34.35 22.27
CA GLY A 405 29.51 35.46 22.96
C GLY A 405 28.05 35.19 23.38
N PHE A 406 27.56 33.96 23.29
CA PHE A 406 26.23 33.61 23.80
C PHE A 406 26.18 33.64 25.32
N GLU A 407 25.11 34.23 25.87
CA GLU A 407 24.90 34.30 27.31
C GLU A 407 24.76 32.90 27.95
N ASP A 408 25.37 32.73 29.13
CA ASP A 408 25.20 31.52 29.91
C ASP A 408 23.76 31.41 30.44
N GLY A 409 23.24 30.16 30.49
CA GLY A 409 21.88 29.89 30.99
C GLY A 409 20.75 30.16 30.01
N LYS A 410 21.00 30.80 28.85
CA LYS A 410 20.02 30.95 27.77
C LYS A 410 20.34 30.00 26.63
N PHE A 411 19.32 29.38 26.07
CA PHE A 411 19.43 28.39 24.94
C PHE A 411 18.53 28.76 23.77
N PRO A 412 18.77 29.91 23.11
CA PRO A 412 18.04 30.22 21.89
C PRO A 412 18.41 29.24 20.77
N PRO A 413 17.60 29.10 19.72
CA PRO A 413 17.84 28.15 18.62
C PRO A 413 19.23 28.27 17.99
N GLU A 414 19.73 29.48 17.80
CA GLU A 414 21.08 29.76 17.27
C GLU A 414 22.20 29.23 18.15
N LYS A 415 22.04 29.27 19.48
CA LYS A 415 22.99 28.64 20.40
C LYS A 415 22.98 27.12 20.30
N THR A 416 21.82 26.53 20.08
CA THR A 416 21.72 25.08 19.81
C THR A 416 22.45 24.70 18.54
N ILE A 417 22.35 25.51 17.47
CA ILE A 417 23.12 25.35 16.25
C ILE A 417 24.63 25.39 16.56
N TYR A 418 25.08 26.41 17.28
CA TYR A 418 26.46 26.55 17.67
C TYR A 418 26.98 25.31 18.44
N LEU A 419 26.22 24.89 19.46
CA LEU A 419 26.61 23.73 20.27
C LEU A 419 26.74 22.46 19.45
N THR A 420 25.80 22.18 18.56
CA THR A 420 25.79 20.95 17.77
C THR A 420 26.76 20.96 16.59
N LEU A 421 27.00 22.12 15.98
CA LEU A 421 27.82 22.21 14.77
C LEU A 421 29.29 22.54 15.05
N LEU A 422 29.60 23.45 15.99
CA LEU A 422 30.95 23.94 16.19
C LEU A 422 31.56 23.50 17.53
N HIS A 423 30.79 23.55 18.62
CA HIS A 423 31.30 23.21 19.94
C HIS A 423 31.54 21.71 20.10
N ASN A 424 30.49 20.89 19.87
CA ASN A 424 30.57 19.44 20.07
C ASN A 424 31.50 18.76 19.05
N THR A 425 31.65 19.33 17.86
CA THR A 425 32.59 18.83 16.84
C THR A 425 34.05 19.24 17.10
N GLY A 426 34.27 20.13 18.04
CA GLY A 426 35.59 20.67 18.35
C GLY A 426 36.12 21.67 17.31
N ILE A 427 35.29 22.12 16.38
CA ILE A 427 35.64 23.19 15.42
C ILE A 427 35.92 24.51 16.18
N HIS A 428 35.05 24.87 17.13
CA HIS A 428 35.30 25.98 18.04
C HIS A 428 35.76 25.43 19.38
N ARG A 429 37.02 25.69 19.73
CA ARG A 429 37.64 25.14 20.93
C ARG A 429 38.63 26.11 21.55
N ARG A 430 38.92 25.90 22.81
CA ARG A 430 39.93 26.66 23.55
C ARG A 430 41.30 25.99 23.43
N ILE A 431 42.30 26.76 23.01
CA ILE A 431 43.73 26.38 23.09
C ILE A 431 44.46 27.39 23.94
N GLY A 432 44.98 26.94 25.09
CA GLY A 432 45.60 27.82 26.06
C GLY A 432 44.59 28.85 26.62
N ARG A 433 44.80 30.14 26.32
CA ARG A 433 43.93 31.23 26.74
C ARG A 433 42.97 31.74 25.66
N GLU A 434 43.14 31.29 24.45
CA GLU A 434 42.43 31.77 23.28
C GLU A 434 41.40 30.76 22.76
N TYR A 435 40.30 31.25 22.21
CA TYR A 435 39.35 30.44 21.45
C TYR A 435 39.70 30.54 19.98
N ILE A 436 39.73 29.39 19.33
CA ILE A 436 40.06 29.27 17.89
C ILE A 436 38.94 28.55 17.14
N LEU A 437 38.88 28.82 15.85
CA LEU A 437 38.09 28.10 14.86
C LEU A 437 39.04 27.35 13.94
N ASP A 438 38.93 26.02 13.92
CA ASP A 438 39.86 25.17 13.18
C ASP A 438 39.17 23.84 12.76
N ALA A 439 39.89 22.95 12.10
CA ALA A 439 39.38 21.63 11.66
C ALA A 439 38.68 20.88 12.82
N PRO A 440 37.64 20.10 12.52
CA PRO A 440 36.92 19.34 13.53
C PRO A 440 37.80 18.28 14.19
N ILE A 441 37.57 18.02 15.48
CA ILE A 441 38.14 16.87 16.21
C ILE A 441 37.23 15.66 16.01
N ASP A 442 35.94 15.88 15.81
CA ASP A 442 34.97 14.82 15.53
C ASP A 442 35.28 14.15 14.18
N GLU A 443 35.67 12.86 14.24
CA GLU A 443 36.03 12.07 13.08
C GLU A 443 34.91 11.99 12.03
N SER A 444 33.64 12.07 12.44
CA SER A 444 32.50 12.01 11.52
C SER A 444 32.40 13.25 10.61
N PHE A 445 32.96 14.39 11.03
CA PHE A 445 32.99 15.64 10.26
C PHE A 445 34.24 15.79 9.39
N LEU A 446 35.30 15.01 9.63
CA LEU A 446 36.53 15.10 8.86
C LEU A 446 36.33 14.89 7.35
N PRO A 447 35.57 13.89 6.87
CA PRO A 447 35.35 13.73 5.44
C PRO A 447 34.69 14.95 4.79
N LEU A 448 33.70 15.54 5.48
CA LEU A 448 33.00 16.75 5.02
C LEU A 448 33.96 17.96 4.99
N TRP A 449 34.75 18.13 6.04
CA TRP A 449 35.76 19.19 6.12
C TRP A 449 36.79 19.07 5.00
N ASN A 450 37.39 17.89 4.83
CA ASN A 450 38.37 17.62 3.82
C ASN A 450 37.83 17.81 2.39
N ALA A 451 36.58 17.44 2.13
CA ALA A 451 35.97 17.66 0.82
C ALA A 451 35.83 19.16 0.51
N CYS A 452 35.50 19.98 1.51
CA CYS A 452 35.43 21.43 1.35
C CYS A 452 36.84 22.04 1.19
N GLU A 453 37.85 21.59 1.94
CA GLU A 453 39.23 22.04 1.78
C GLU A 453 39.81 21.67 0.41
N ASN A 454 39.62 20.41 -0.05
CA ASN A 454 40.03 19.98 -1.38
C ASN A 454 39.36 20.80 -2.49
N PHE A 455 38.11 21.22 -2.29
CA PHE A 455 37.45 22.13 -3.23
C PHE A 455 38.12 23.49 -3.26
N LEU A 456 38.46 24.11 -2.12
CA LEU A 456 39.19 25.36 -2.06
C LEU A 456 40.61 25.23 -2.69
N GLU A 457 41.33 24.17 -2.37
CA GLU A 457 42.63 23.89 -2.98
C GLU A 457 42.55 23.82 -4.52
N SER A 458 41.51 23.16 -5.05
CA SER A 458 41.31 23.06 -6.50
C SER A 458 41.01 24.40 -7.18
N SER A 459 40.61 25.42 -6.38
CA SER A 459 40.40 26.77 -6.91
C SER A 459 41.66 27.57 -7.15
N LYS A 460 42.85 27.09 -6.68
CA LYS A 460 44.14 27.70 -6.96
C LYS A 460 44.50 27.64 -8.44
N GLU A 461 44.08 26.60 -9.15
CA GLU A 461 44.35 26.45 -10.58
C GLU A 461 43.45 27.27 -11.46
N LYS A 462 42.18 27.34 -11.10
CA LYS A 462 41.13 28.17 -11.80
C LYS A 462 39.98 28.49 -10.84
N PRO A 463 39.32 29.63 -11.02
CA PRO A 463 38.11 29.96 -10.26
C PRO A 463 37.04 28.87 -10.33
N ARG A 464 36.47 28.50 -9.21
CA ARG A 464 35.42 27.50 -9.05
C ARG A 464 34.11 28.13 -8.56
N LYS A 465 32.98 27.62 -9.01
CA LYS A 465 31.67 28.09 -8.55
C LYS A 465 31.25 27.36 -7.29
N LEU A 466 30.73 28.07 -6.28
CA LEU A 466 30.18 27.47 -5.06
C LEU A 466 29.06 26.46 -5.36
N GLY A 467 28.30 26.65 -6.44
CA GLY A 467 27.32 25.68 -6.91
C GLY A 467 27.90 24.31 -7.22
N GLU A 468 29.20 24.21 -7.58
CA GLU A 468 29.86 22.90 -7.76
C GLU A 468 30.10 22.19 -6.42
N LEU A 469 30.51 22.95 -5.38
CA LEU A 469 30.64 22.38 -4.02
C LEU A 469 29.28 21.93 -3.50
N ILE A 470 28.21 22.73 -3.69
CA ILE A 470 26.86 22.33 -3.30
C ILE A 470 26.44 21.03 -4.00
N LYS A 471 26.78 20.82 -5.28
CA LYS A 471 26.50 19.56 -5.98
C LYS A 471 27.25 18.37 -5.36
N ILE A 472 28.51 18.57 -4.95
CA ILE A 472 29.31 17.56 -4.24
C ILE A 472 28.61 17.18 -2.94
N LEU A 473 28.22 18.17 -2.12
CA LEU A 473 27.57 17.97 -0.83
C LEU A 473 26.17 17.35 -0.93
N ARG A 474 25.45 17.60 -2.02
CA ARG A 474 24.15 16.97 -2.34
C ARG A 474 24.24 15.58 -2.93
N SER A 475 25.43 15.13 -3.30
CA SER A 475 25.65 13.83 -3.95
C SER A 475 26.31 12.84 -2.98
N ARG A 476 26.45 11.59 -3.43
CA ARG A 476 27.31 10.61 -2.74
C ARG A 476 28.72 11.17 -2.60
N PRO A 477 29.41 10.84 -1.54
CA PRO A 477 29.05 9.99 -0.39
C PRO A 477 28.34 10.74 0.76
N PHE A 478 28.05 12.05 0.60
CA PHE A 478 27.46 12.89 1.65
C PHE A 478 25.93 12.92 1.63
N LYS A 479 25.36 13.40 0.54
CA LYS A 479 23.94 13.72 0.35
C LYS A 479 23.34 14.44 1.56
N LEU A 480 23.95 15.61 1.90
CA LEU A 480 23.48 16.46 2.98
C LEU A 480 22.10 17.04 2.68
N LYS A 481 21.32 17.23 3.71
CA LYS A 481 20.03 17.95 3.61
C LYS A 481 20.28 19.43 3.39
N GLN A 482 19.37 20.09 2.68
CA GLN A 482 19.56 21.51 2.30
C GLN A 482 19.80 22.42 3.51
N GLY A 483 19.07 22.22 4.62
CA GLY A 483 19.26 23.01 5.83
C GLY A 483 20.66 22.89 6.43
N VAL A 484 21.30 21.72 6.29
CA VAL A 484 22.71 21.52 6.71
C VAL A 484 23.65 22.24 5.75
N ILE A 485 23.42 22.16 4.44
CA ILE A 485 24.25 22.85 3.45
C ILE A 485 24.18 24.36 3.64
N ASP A 486 22.98 24.91 3.83
CA ASP A 486 22.75 26.35 4.05
C ASP A 486 23.40 26.88 5.32
N LEU A 487 23.68 26.02 6.27
CA LEU A 487 24.37 26.34 7.50
C LEU A 487 25.88 26.09 7.43
N TRP A 488 26.26 24.91 6.96
CA TRP A 488 27.66 24.44 6.92
C TRP A 488 28.52 25.25 5.97
N LEU A 489 28.05 25.44 4.73
CA LEU A 489 28.86 26.12 3.71
C LEU A 489 29.24 27.54 4.09
N PRO A 490 28.30 28.44 4.53
CA PRO A 490 28.67 29.75 5.03
C PRO A 490 29.59 29.69 6.26
N ALA A 491 29.33 28.78 7.21
CA ALA A 491 30.16 28.63 8.39
C ALA A 491 31.60 28.24 8.04
N PHE A 492 31.79 27.25 7.14
CA PHE A 492 33.08 26.83 6.64
C PHE A 492 33.83 27.99 5.96
N LEU A 493 33.15 28.75 5.11
CA LEU A 493 33.76 29.91 4.43
C LEU A 493 34.16 31.00 5.40
N ILE A 494 33.38 31.27 6.45
CA ILE A 494 33.76 32.22 7.50
C ILE A 494 35.02 31.76 8.24
N ILE A 495 35.11 30.47 8.58
CA ILE A 495 36.25 29.89 9.28
C ILE A 495 37.52 30.00 8.41
N LYS A 496 37.40 29.72 7.12
CA LYS A 496 38.49 29.70 6.14
C LYS A 496 38.69 31.07 5.44
N LYS A 497 38.13 32.16 5.91
CA LYS A 497 38.10 33.48 5.26
C LYS A 497 39.46 34.01 4.79
N ASN A 498 40.54 33.55 5.37
CA ASN A 498 41.91 33.96 5.01
C ASN A 498 42.55 33.07 3.91
N ASP A 499 41.91 31.96 3.53
CA ASP A 499 42.50 30.95 2.67
C ASP A 499 42.04 31.08 1.21
N TYR A 500 41.10 31.97 0.90
CA TYR A 500 40.53 32.14 -0.45
C TYR A 500 40.15 33.59 -0.75
N SER A 501 39.90 33.87 -2.04
CA SER A 501 39.30 35.12 -2.51
C SER A 501 37.93 34.86 -3.12
N LEU A 502 36.93 35.67 -2.74
CA LEU A 502 35.55 35.56 -3.21
C LEU A 502 35.26 36.59 -4.31
N TYR A 503 34.56 36.16 -5.35
CA TYR A 503 34.12 37.01 -6.44
C TYR A 503 32.61 36.81 -6.68
N ASN A 504 31.91 37.81 -7.11
CA ASN A 504 30.52 37.66 -7.56
C ASN A 504 30.48 37.07 -8.99
N ASP A 505 29.28 36.83 -9.51
CA ASP A 505 29.01 36.31 -10.85
C ASP A 505 29.54 37.19 -11.98
N THR A 506 29.72 38.49 -11.74
CA THR A 506 30.28 39.47 -12.70
C THR A 506 31.81 39.58 -12.61
N GLY A 507 32.46 38.83 -11.70
CA GLY A 507 33.91 38.84 -11.49
C GLY A 507 34.42 39.97 -10.59
N ILE A 508 33.52 40.64 -9.84
CA ILE A 508 33.93 41.68 -8.89
C ILE A 508 34.37 41.03 -7.60
N TYR A 509 35.55 41.42 -7.11
CA TYR A 509 36.13 40.91 -5.84
C TYR A 509 35.28 41.36 -4.63
N ILE A 510 35.02 40.44 -3.74
CA ILE A 510 34.31 40.66 -2.45
C ILE A 510 35.33 40.59 -1.32
N PRO A 511 35.75 41.73 -0.77
CA PRO A 511 36.87 41.77 0.20
C PRO A 511 36.52 41.20 1.57
N THR A 512 35.24 41.23 1.94
CA THR A 512 34.79 40.79 3.26
C THR A 512 33.45 40.10 3.18
N ILE A 513 33.29 38.97 3.88
CA ILE A 513 32.00 38.33 4.04
C ILE A 513 31.17 39.17 5.02
N THR A 514 30.11 39.77 4.54
CA THR A 514 29.10 40.45 5.32
C THR A 514 27.81 39.65 5.37
N ARG A 515 26.87 40.07 6.20
CA ARG A 515 25.54 39.45 6.26
C ARG A 515 24.83 39.49 4.90
N GLU A 516 24.96 40.60 4.19
CA GLU A 516 24.38 40.75 2.85
C GLU A 516 24.97 39.75 1.85
N VAL A 517 26.30 39.51 1.91
CA VAL A 517 27.00 38.54 1.09
C VAL A 517 26.47 37.12 1.40
N LEU A 518 26.28 36.77 2.67
CA LEU A 518 25.73 35.47 3.06
C LEU A 518 24.29 35.26 2.56
N ASP A 519 23.45 36.30 2.58
CA ASP A 519 22.10 36.27 2.05
C ASP A 519 22.08 36.08 0.52
N ILE A 520 23.01 36.73 -0.20
CA ILE A 520 23.16 36.56 -1.66
C ILE A 520 23.63 35.15 -1.98
N MET A 521 24.66 34.64 -1.29
CA MET A 521 25.18 33.28 -1.49
C MET A 521 24.11 32.19 -1.30
N GLN A 522 23.15 32.43 -0.41
CA GLN A 522 22.03 31.51 -0.20
C GLN A 522 21.02 31.55 -1.36
N LYS A 523 20.72 32.74 -1.88
CA LYS A 523 19.70 32.91 -2.94
C LYS A 523 20.24 32.51 -4.31
N SER A 524 21.51 32.75 -4.57
CA SER A 524 22.18 32.50 -5.85
C SER A 524 23.64 32.09 -5.61
N PRO A 525 23.90 30.82 -5.31
CA PRO A 525 25.25 30.29 -5.06
C PRO A 525 26.03 30.06 -6.37
N VAL A 526 26.29 31.16 -7.08
CA VAL A 526 26.98 31.10 -8.40
C VAL A 526 28.47 31.22 -8.26
#